data_9636ee6d6c773838061aa0e346d07575
#
_entry.id   9636ee6d6c773838061aa0e346d07575
#
_cell.length_a   1.000
_cell.length_b   1.000
_cell.length_c   1.000
_cell.angle_alpha   90.00
_cell.angle_beta   90.00
_cell.angle_gamma   90.00
#
_symmetry.space_group_name_H-M   'P 1'
#
loop_
_entity.id
_entity.type
_entity.pdbx_description
1 polymer ?
#
loop_
_entity_poly.entity_id
_entity_poly.type
_entity_poly.pdbx_seq_one_letter_code
_entity_poly.pdbx_strand_id
1 'polypeptide(L)'
;MNSTVKSRLLAVTAAASLLALSACGQTSEASGSEGEKITVEHAQGTTEVPANPETVYSFDLGALDTLDALGVEVDGVPQAVFPESLAKYGEDSVTKIGSMKEPDFEAISEGAPDLIIISGRTAEAYPELSKIAPTIDVSVDMAKPMESFKQNTETLAGIFGKEAEADEKLAALDARIEDTKAAAADAGTGLIVMTSGGELTAYGAGSRFGLVHDVLGVKTAADVKSEGTHGEAISFEYVAEKNPAHLFVIDRDAATGEAGQAASAVLDNELVDGTDAAKNDSITYLDSSSWYLVGYGLNNLDAMVGAVQKAVAA
;
A
#
# COMPACT_ATOMS: atom_id res chain seq x y z
N MET A 1 80.16 -11.09 35.20
CA MET A 1 80.78 -12.42 35.43
C MET A 1 80.03 -13.40 34.51
N ASN A 2 80.73 -13.70 33.51
CA ASN A 2 80.99 -15.03 32.95
C ASN A 2 79.77 -15.82 32.47
N SER A 3 79.71 -16.08 31.26
CA SER A 3 80.54 -16.89 30.31
C SER A 3 79.70 -18.05 29.87
N THR A 4 79.47 -18.35 28.70
CA THR A 4 80.08 -18.81 27.46
C THR A 4 79.14 -19.80 26.80
N VAL A 5 78.74 -19.60 25.51
CA VAL A 5 79.30 -20.20 24.31
C VAL A 5 79.25 -21.72 24.19
N LYS A 6 78.64 -22.24 23.15
CA LYS A 6 79.07 -23.16 22.07
C LYS A 6 77.87 -23.90 21.47
N SER A 7 77.39 -23.62 20.24
CA SER A 7 77.85 -24.13 18.94
C SER A 7 78.00 -25.63 18.82
N ARG A 8 77.26 -26.22 17.89
CA ARG A 8 77.62 -27.24 16.80
C ARG A 8 76.29 -27.78 16.25
N LEU A 9 75.90 -27.56 15.08
CA LEU A 9 76.32 -28.01 13.69
C LEU A 9 76.10 -29.49 13.43
N LEU A 10 75.45 -29.75 12.25
CA LEU A 10 75.34 -30.91 11.38
C LEU A 10 74.38 -32.03 11.82
N ALA A 11 73.42 -32.52 11.03
CA ALA A 11 73.70 -33.10 9.68
C ALA A 11 72.40 -33.24 8.87
N VAL A 12 72.54 -33.08 7.61
CA VAL A 12 71.68 -33.36 6.46
C VAL A 12 71.39 -34.86 6.36
N THR A 13 70.10 -35.20 6.08
CA THR A 13 69.79 -36.37 5.24
C THR A 13 68.55 -36.12 4.42
N ALA A 14 68.72 -36.13 3.16
CA ALA A 14 67.70 -36.17 2.12
C ALA A 14 67.06 -37.57 2.03
N ALA A 15 65.74 -37.62 1.89
CA ALA A 15 65.11 -38.78 1.27
C ALA A 15 63.90 -38.28 0.48
N ALA A 16 64.02 -38.39 -0.78
CA ALA A 16 62.99 -38.26 -1.81
C ALA A 16 62.03 -39.43 -1.69
N SER A 17 60.74 -39.23 -1.93
CA SER A 17 59.96 -40.06 -2.86
C SER A 17 58.47 -39.99 -2.60
N LEU A 18 57.81 -39.87 -3.72
CA LEU A 18 56.52 -40.36 -4.18
C LEU A 18 55.34 -39.38 -4.18
N LEU A 19 55.23 -38.82 -5.39
CA LEU A 19 53.98 -38.29 -5.96
C LEU A 19 52.88 -39.38 -5.93
N ALA A 20 51.79 -39.09 -5.25
CA ALA A 20 50.50 -39.70 -5.52
C ALA A 20 49.56 -38.60 -6.02
N LEU A 21 49.37 -38.54 -7.34
CA LEU A 21 48.29 -37.82 -7.98
C LEU A 21 46.96 -38.56 -7.59
N SER A 22 46.26 -38.01 -6.61
CA SER A 22 44.84 -38.28 -6.46
C SER A 22 44.07 -37.15 -7.14
N ALA A 23 43.75 -37.36 -8.38
CA ALA A 23 42.76 -36.59 -9.10
C ALA A 23 41.37 -36.97 -8.52
N CYS A 24 40.97 -36.31 -7.43
CA CYS A 24 39.56 -36.20 -7.09
C CYS A 24 38.94 -35.15 -8.01
N GLY A 25 38.18 -35.61 -9.00
CA GLY A 25 37.30 -34.77 -9.77
C GLY A 25 36.33 -34.11 -8.79
N GLN A 26 36.56 -32.84 -8.51
CA GLN A 26 35.60 -31.95 -7.93
C GLN A 26 34.58 -31.67 -9.03
N THR A 27 33.49 -32.45 -9.05
CA THR A 27 32.24 -31.99 -9.63
C THR A 27 31.90 -30.72 -8.85
N SER A 28 32.17 -29.57 -9.47
CA SER A 28 31.53 -28.35 -9.11
C SER A 28 30.03 -28.58 -9.38
N GLU A 29 29.32 -29.06 -8.37
CA GLU A 29 27.91 -28.77 -8.28
C GLU A 29 27.84 -27.24 -8.30
N ALA A 30 27.25 -26.71 -9.34
CA ALA A 30 26.80 -25.35 -9.37
C ALA A 30 25.77 -25.24 -8.24
N SER A 31 26.22 -24.90 -7.04
CA SER A 31 25.36 -24.25 -6.05
C SER A 31 24.90 -22.97 -6.71
N GLY A 32 23.72 -23.00 -7.30
CA GLY A 32 22.99 -21.78 -7.52
C GLY A 32 22.99 -21.07 -6.17
N SER A 33 23.51 -19.88 -6.12
CA SER A 33 23.35 -19.04 -4.93
C SER A 33 21.85 -18.89 -4.76
N GLU A 34 21.24 -19.65 -3.84
CA GLU A 34 19.94 -19.25 -3.32
C GLU A 34 20.17 -17.84 -2.76
N GLY A 35 19.55 -16.85 -3.40
CA GLY A 35 19.64 -15.47 -2.96
C GLY A 35 19.23 -15.37 -1.50
N GLU A 36 19.70 -14.35 -0.82
CA GLU A 36 19.30 -14.05 0.55
C GLU A 36 17.77 -14.01 0.64
N LYS A 37 17.19 -14.67 1.64
CA LYS A 37 15.74 -14.70 1.88
C LYS A 37 15.40 -13.92 3.13
N ILE A 38 14.27 -13.26 3.07
CA ILE A 38 13.70 -12.48 4.18
C ILE A 38 12.42 -13.18 4.64
N THR A 39 12.32 -13.42 5.93
CA THR A 39 11.08 -13.94 6.54
C THR A 39 10.11 -12.79 6.76
N VAL A 40 8.96 -12.82 6.10
CA VAL A 40 7.92 -11.80 6.20
C VAL A 40 6.71 -12.37 6.93
N GLU A 41 6.34 -11.74 8.05
CA GLU A 41 5.06 -11.99 8.73
C GLU A 41 3.99 -11.10 8.10
N HIS A 42 2.83 -11.66 7.78
CA HIS A 42 1.74 -10.95 7.09
C HIS A 42 0.36 -11.52 7.48
N ALA A 43 -0.72 -10.94 6.98
CA ALA A 43 -2.09 -11.29 7.39
C ALA A 43 -2.46 -12.78 7.19
N GLN A 44 -1.83 -13.50 6.25
CA GLN A 44 -2.08 -14.93 6.00
C GLN A 44 -1.06 -15.86 6.70
N GLY A 45 -0.08 -15.32 7.41
CA GLY A 45 0.95 -16.11 8.11
C GLY A 45 2.37 -15.60 7.87
N THR A 46 3.27 -16.50 7.49
CA THR A 46 4.68 -16.19 7.29
C THR A 46 5.17 -16.73 5.96
N THR A 47 5.88 -15.92 5.19
CA THR A 47 6.43 -16.30 3.87
C THR A 47 7.91 -15.96 3.79
N GLU A 48 8.70 -16.88 3.21
CA GLU A 48 10.09 -16.64 2.83
C GLU A 48 10.12 -15.96 1.45
N VAL A 49 10.59 -14.72 1.40
CA VAL A 49 10.65 -13.88 0.20
C VAL A 49 12.11 -13.67 -0.21
N PRO A 50 12.49 -13.74 -1.49
CA PRO A 50 13.81 -13.33 -1.94
C PRO A 50 14.09 -11.88 -1.54
N ALA A 51 15.30 -11.56 -1.09
CA ALA A 51 15.73 -10.17 -0.94
C ALA A 51 15.90 -9.54 -2.34
N ASN A 52 15.32 -8.35 -2.54
CA ASN A 52 15.31 -7.65 -3.82
C ASN A 52 14.79 -8.53 -4.99
N PRO A 53 13.52 -9.00 -4.92
CA PRO A 53 12.93 -9.78 -6.00
C PRO A 53 12.94 -9.00 -7.31
N GLU A 54 13.27 -9.67 -8.43
CA GLU A 54 13.42 -9.02 -9.74
C GLU A 54 12.07 -8.84 -10.44
N THR A 55 11.16 -9.82 -10.30
CA THR A 55 9.82 -9.79 -10.93
C THR A 55 8.75 -9.71 -9.85
N VAL A 56 8.07 -8.58 -9.77
CA VAL A 56 7.10 -8.26 -8.71
C VAL A 56 5.71 -8.04 -9.29
N TYR A 57 4.74 -8.78 -8.76
CA TYR A 57 3.34 -8.60 -9.10
C TYR A 57 2.56 -8.07 -7.89
N SER A 58 1.78 -7.01 -8.08
CA SER A 58 0.95 -6.44 -7.01
C SER A 58 -0.51 -6.34 -7.42
N PHE A 59 -1.38 -6.99 -6.66
CA PHE A 59 -2.83 -6.82 -6.73
C PHE A 59 -3.33 -5.66 -5.88
N ASP A 60 -2.52 -5.19 -4.93
CA ASP A 60 -2.85 -4.07 -4.07
C ASP A 60 -2.29 -2.75 -4.61
N LEU A 61 -3.17 -1.79 -4.87
CA LEU A 61 -2.76 -0.50 -5.42
C LEU A 61 -2.10 0.41 -4.37
N GLY A 62 -2.34 0.19 -3.08
CA GLY A 62 -1.65 0.90 -2.00
C GLY A 62 -0.20 0.43 -1.89
N ALA A 63 0.03 -0.89 -1.96
CA ALA A 63 1.39 -1.44 -2.05
C ALA A 63 2.11 -1.01 -3.32
N LEU A 64 1.41 -0.99 -4.46
CA LEU A 64 1.92 -0.47 -5.72
C LEU A 64 2.38 0.98 -5.60
N ASP A 65 1.55 1.85 -5.02
CA ASP A 65 1.89 3.26 -4.76
C ASP A 65 3.08 3.40 -3.79
N THR A 66 3.15 2.54 -2.78
CA THR A 66 4.27 2.51 -1.84
C THR A 66 5.57 2.11 -2.52
N LEU A 67 5.56 1.05 -3.34
CA LEU A 67 6.73 0.60 -4.10
C LEU A 67 7.17 1.66 -5.11
N ASP A 68 6.22 2.28 -5.82
CA ASP A 68 6.48 3.40 -6.72
C ASP A 68 7.14 4.58 -6.00
N ALA A 69 6.63 4.93 -4.82
CA ALA A 69 7.21 5.97 -3.97
C ALA A 69 8.65 5.68 -3.53
N LEU A 70 9.00 4.40 -3.38
CA LEU A 70 10.34 3.92 -3.02
C LEU A 70 11.25 3.69 -4.24
N GLY A 71 10.75 3.94 -5.46
CA GLY A 71 11.50 3.75 -6.69
C GLY A 71 11.70 2.28 -7.08
N VAL A 72 10.79 1.41 -6.65
CA VAL A 72 10.76 -0.02 -7.00
C VAL A 72 9.79 -0.22 -8.16
N GLU A 73 10.23 -0.91 -9.21
CA GLU A 73 9.39 -1.28 -10.34
C GLU A 73 8.50 -2.48 -10.00
N VAL A 74 7.27 -2.46 -10.53
CA VAL A 74 6.30 -3.55 -10.42
C VAL A 74 5.91 -3.97 -11.83
N ASP A 75 6.09 -5.25 -12.15
CA ASP A 75 5.97 -5.80 -13.51
C ASP A 75 4.57 -6.25 -13.87
N GLY A 76 3.77 -6.61 -12.86
CA GLY A 76 2.40 -7.07 -13.05
C GLY A 76 1.40 -6.42 -12.10
N VAL A 77 0.30 -5.92 -12.69
CA VAL A 77 -0.76 -5.22 -11.96
C VAL A 77 -2.15 -5.67 -12.42
N PRO A 78 -3.19 -5.55 -11.59
CA PRO A 78 -4.55 -5.85 -12.00
C PRO A 78 -5.05 -4.84 -13.04
N GLN A 79 -6.07 -5.23 -13.79
CA GLN A 79 -6.86 -4.30 -14.59
C GLN A 79 -7.66 -3.40 -13.63
N ALA A 80 -7.37 -2.10 -13.65
CA ALA A 80 -7.99 -1.10 -12.79
C ALA A 80 -7.99 0.27 -13.45
N VAL A 81 -8.79 1.19 -12.90
CA VAL A 81 -8.65 2.63 -13.17
C VAL A 81 -7.58 3.17 -12.25
N PHE A 82 -6.46 3.59 -12.83
CA PHE A 82 -5.35 4.13 -12.06
C PHE A 82 -5.51 5.66 -11.89
N PRO A 83 -5.19 6.22 -10.71
CA PRO A 83 -5.05 7.67 -10.56
C PRO A 83 -3.88 8.17 -11.40
N GLU A 84 -3.81 9.50 -11.62
CA GLU A 84 -2.75 10.12 -12.43
C GLU A 84 -1.34 9.75 -11.95
N SER A 85 -1.14 9.66 -10.65
CA SER A 85 0.14 9.26 -10.04
C SER A 85 0.62 7.86 -10.43
N LEU A 86 -0.30 6.96 -10.74
CA LEU A 86 -0.03 5.57 -11.13
C LEU A 86 -0.38 5.29 -12.60
N ALA A 87 -0.61 6.32 -13.43
CA ALA A 87 -1.09 6.16 -14.80
C ALA A 87 -0.18 5.27 -15.67
N LYS A 88 1.14 5.26 -15.42
CA LYS A 88 2.11 4.40 -16.12
C LYS A 88 1.77 2.90 -16.03
N TYR A 89 1.14 2.47 -14.93
CA TYR A 89 0.73 1.08 -14.74
C TYR A 89 -0.53 0.70 -15.53
N GLY A 90 -1.22 1.68 -16.11
CA GLY A 90 -2.31 1.46 -17.05
C GLY A 90 -1.86 1.14 -18.48
N GLU A 91 -0.59 1.36 -18.82
CA GLU A 91 -0.04 1.15 -20.16
C GLU A 91 -0.02 -0.33 -20.56
N ASP A 92 -0.06 -0.61 -21.87
CA ASP A 92 -0.01 -1.96 -22.42
C ASP A 92 1.35 -2.67 -22.19
N SER A 93 2.38 -1.92 -21.85
CA SER A 93 3.72 -2.43 -21.53
C SER A 93 3.78 -3.15 -20.19
N VAL A 94 2.83 -2.90 -19.29
CA VAL A 94 2.77 -3.52 -17.96
C VAL A 94 1.88 -4.76 -18.01
N THR A 95 2.37 -5.87 -17.49
CA THR A 95 1.63 -7.15 -17.48
C THR A 95 0.32 -7.03 -16.71
N LYS A 96 -0.80 -7.45 -17.34
CA LYS A 96 -2.10 -7.50 -16.67
C LYS A 96 -2.34 -8.90 -16.11
N ILE A 97 -2.54 -8.98 -14.78
CA ILE A 97 -2.60 -10.23 -14.01
C ILE A 97 -4.03 -10.59 -13.56
N GLY A 98 -5.04 -10.13 -14.28
CA GLY A 98 -6.45 -10.30 -13.96
C GLY A 98 -7.06 -9.03 -13.35
N SER A 99 -8.17 -9.16 -12.62
CA SER A 99 -8.75 -8.06 -11.83
C SER A 99 -8.28 -8.13 -10.37
N MET A 100 -8.57 -7.09 -9.58
CA MET A 100 -8.26 -7.09 -8.14
C MET A 100 -8.97 -8.20 -7.33
N LYS A 101 -10.01 -8.83 -7.89
CA LYS A 101 -10.77 -9.90 -7.22
C LYS A 101 -10.61 -11.26 -7.89
N GLU A 102 -10.29 -11.27 -9.17
CA GLU A 102 -10.20 -12.47 -9.99
C GLU A 102 -8.83 -12.50 -10.66
N PRO A 103 -7.80 -13.11 -10.00
CA PRO A 103 -6.48 -13.28 -10.57
C PRO A 103 -6.51 -14.16 -11.83
N ASP A 104 -5.72 -13.80 -12.83
CA ASP A 104 -5.43 -14.64 -13.98
C ASP A 104 -4.25 -15.56 -13.65
N PHE A 105 -4.55 -16.73 -13.10
CA PHE A 105 -3.54 -17.69 -12.64
C PHE A 105 -2.64 -18.20 -13.77
N GLU A 106 -3.14 -18.24 -15.01
CA GLU A 106 -2.35 -18.66 -16.18
C GLU A 106 -1.31 -17.58 -16.51
N ALA A 107 -1.74 -16.33 -16.66
CA ALA A 107 -0.82 -15.20 -16.90
C ALA A 107 0.22 -15.02 -15.76
N ILE A 108 -0.20 -15.20 -14.50
CA ILE A 108 0.71 -15.12 -13.35
C ILE A 108 1.75 -16.24 -13.39
N SER A 109 1.31 -17.47 -13.68
CA SER A 109 2.19 -18.63 -13.75
C SER A 109 3.19 -18.55 -14.91
N GLU A 110 2.75 -18.03 -16.07
CA GLU A 110 3.62 -17.80 -17.24
C GLU A 110 4.66 -16.73 -16.97
N GLY A 111 4.29 -15.67 -16.23
CA GLY A 111 5.19 -14.57 -15.88
C GLY A 111 6.21 -14.93 -14.79
N ALA A 112 6.01 -16.04 -14.08
CA ALA A 112 6.92 -16.59 -13.06
C ALA A 112 7.46 -15.51 -12.07
N PRO A 113 6.60 -14.77 -11.34
CA PRO A 113 7.06 -13.72 -10.45
C PRO A 113 7.88 -14.28 -9.28
N ASP A 114 8.81 -13.47 -8.78
CA ASP A 114 9.56 -13.76 -7.56
C ASP A 114 8.78 -13.41 -6.29
N LEU A 115 7.84 -12.46 -6.41
CA LEU A 115 6.99 -11.98 -5.33
C LEU A 115 5.60 -11.60 -5.84
N ILE A 116 4.57 -12.06 -5.14
CA ILE A 116 3.18 -11.60 -5.32
C ILE A 116 2.73 -10.86 -4.07
N ILE A 117 2.18 -9.66 -4.25
CA ILE A 117 1.65 -8.82 -3.16
C ILE A 117 0.13 -8.74 -3.33
N ILE A 118 -0.58 -9.10 -2.29
CA ILE A 118 -2.05 -9.04 -2.25
C ILE A 118 -2.55 -8.25 -1.05
N SER A 119 -3.84 -7.94 -1.05
CA SER A 119 -4.56 -7.43 0.13
C SER A 119 -6.02 -7.85 0.12
N GLY A 120 -6.82 -7.32 1.01
CA GLY A 120 -8.19 -7.73 1.31
C GLY A 120 -9.08 -8.11 0.12
N ARG A 121 -8.99 -7.41 -1.04
CA ARG A 121 -9.79 -7.75 -2.23
C ARG A 121 -9.38 -9.08 -2.86
N THR A 122 -8.12 -9.47 -2.72
CA THR A 122 -7.51 -10.66 -3.34
C THR A 122 -7.18 -11.74 -2.29
N ALA A 123 -7.42 -11.47 -0.99
CA ALA A 123 -7.01 -12.33 0.12
C ALA A 123 -7.52 -13.78 0.01
N GLU A 124 -8.73 -13.99 -0.53
CA GLU A 124 -9.30 -15.32 -0.73
C GLU A 124 -8.50 -16.16 -1.74
N ALA A 125 -7.76 -15.52 -2.66
CA ALA A 125 -6.93 -16.23 -3.65
C ALA A 125 -5.53 -16.61 -3.11
N TYR A 126 -5.16 -16.22 -1.90
CA TYR A 126 -3.86 -16.52 -1.29
C TYR A 126 -3.44 -18.01 -1.41
N PRO A 127 -4.32 -19.01 -1.10
CA PRO A 127 -3.93 -20.40 -1.16
C PRO A 127 -3.51 -20.89 -2.55
N GLU A 128 -4.04 -20.27 -3.60
CA GLU A 128 -3.69 -20.63 -4.98
C GLU A 128 -2.47 -19.84 -5.46
N LEU A 129 -2.39 -18.54 -5.16
CA LEU A 129 -1.26 -17.69 -5.52
C LEU A 129 0.04 -18.15 -4.85
N SER A 130 -0.02 -18.55 -3.58
CA SER A 130 1.15 -19.06 -2.84
C SER A 130 1.71 -20.41 -3.36
N LYS A 131 0.99 -21.11 -4.25
CA LYS A 131 1.51 -22.28 -4.97
C LYS A 131 2.32 -21.89 -6.19
N ILE A 132 2.12 -20.69 -6.72
CA ILE A 132 2.83 -20.17 -7.91
C ILE A 132 4.12 -19.49 -7.49
N ALA A 133 4.06 -18.58 -6.51
CA ALA A 133 5.22 -17.82 -6.04
C ALA A 133 5.07 -17.40 -4.57
N PRO A 134 6.17 -16.99 -3.90
CA PRO A 134 6.09 -16.32 -2.61
C PRO A 134 5.05 -15.20 -2.62
N THR A 135 4.05 -15.28 -1.73
CA THR A 135 2.93 -14.35 -1.68
C THR A 135 2.80 -13.77 -0.29
N ILE A 136 2.67 -12.45 -0.20
CA ILE A 136 2.44 -11.72 1.05
C ILE A 136 1.11 -10.96 1.00
N ASP A 137 0.40 -10.90 2.12
CA ASP A 137 -0.85 -10.17 2.28
C ASP A 137 -0.64 -8.93 3.15
N VAL A 138 -0.66 -7.77 2.52
CA VAL A 138 -0.44 -6.46 3.14
C VAL A 138 -1.77 -5.75 3.46
N SER A 139 -2.82 -6.49 3.74
CA SER A 139 -4.10 -5.94 4.16
C SER A 139 -3.94 -4.98 5.34
N VAL A 140 -4.57 -3.81 5.24
CA VAL A 140 -4.58 -2.83 6.31
C VAL A 140 -5.63 -3.22 7.35
N ASP A 141 -5.23 -3.34 8.62
CA ASP A 141 -6.15 -3.50 9.74
C ASP A 141 -6.90 -2.19 10.01
N MET A 142 -8.19 -2.15 9.69
CA MET A 142 -9.01 -0.95 9.86
C MET A 142 -9.27 -0.57 11.32
N ALA A 143 -8.95 -1.43 12.28
CA ALA A 143 -8.95 -1.07 13.71
C ALA A 143 -7.73 -0.23 14.09
N LYS A 144 -6.62 -0.36 13.33
CA LYS A 144 -5.35 0.33 13.56
C LYS A 144 -4.71 0.73 12.21
N PRO A 145 -5.39 1.51 11.38
CA PRO A 145 -5.02 1.67 9.98
C PRO A 145 -3.63 2.28 9.80
N MET A 146 -3.25 3.28 10.60
CA MET A 146 -1.94 3.92 10.50
C MET A 146 -0.79 3.02 11.00
N GLU A 147 -1.02 2.24 12.06
CA GLU A 147 -0.02 1.27 12.56
C GLU A 147 0.24 0.20 11.52
N SER A 148 -0.84 -0.39 10.99
CA SER A 148 -0.78 -1.42 9.95
C SER A 148 -0.16 -0.91 8.65
N PHE A 149 -0.53 0.29 8.19
CA PHE A 149 0.06 0.92 7.02
C PHE A 149 1.57 1.13 7.17
N LYS A 150 2.02 1.67 8.32
CA LYS A 150 3.45 1.88 8.57
C LYS A 150 4.21 0.56 8.56
N GLN A 151 3.69 -0.45 9.25
CA GLN A 151 4.29 -1.79 9.28
C GLN A 151 4.40 -2.39 7.87
N ASN A 152 3.35 -2.28 7.05
CA ASN A 152 3.37 -2.75 5.67
C ASN A 152 4.42 -1.99 4.84
N THR A 153 4.52 -0.66 5.01
CA THR A 153 5.53 0.17 4.33
C THR A 153 6.95 -0.24 4.72
N GLU A 154 7.21 -0.43 6.02
CA GLU A 154 8.50 -0.89 6.55
C GLU A 154 8.84 -2.31 6.03
N THR A 155 7.85 -3.19 5.99
CA THR A 155 8.01 -4.55 5.44
C THR A 155 8.40 -4.50 3.96
N LEU A 156 7.68 -3.74 3.15
CA LEU A 156 8.00 -3.57 1.73
C LEU A 156 9.38 -2.94 1.57
N ALA A 157 9.69 -1.88 2.32
CA ALA A 157 11.00 -1.23 2.28
C ALA A 157 12.13 -2.22 2.62
N GLY A 158 11.96 -3.07 3.63
CA GLY A 158 12.94 -4.07 4.04
C GLY A 158 13.19 -5.14 2.98
N ILE A 159 12.16 -5.56 2.22
CA ILE A 159 12.32 -6.51 1.10
C ILE A 159 13.23 -5.93 0.01
N PHE A 160 13.17 -4.62 -0.24
CA PHE A 160 13.88 -3.94 -1.32
C PHE A 160 15.06 -3.08 -0.88
N GLY A 161 15.45 -3.12 0.42
CA GLY A 161 16.56 -2.32 0.96
C GLY A 161 16.32 -0.80 0.85
N LYS A 162 15.08 -0.37 1.10
CA LYS A 162 14.58 1.01 0.98
C LYS A 162 14.15 1.63 2.30
N GLU A 163 14.66 1.12 3.43
CA GLU A 163 14.24 1.53 4.76
C GLU A 163 14.46 3.03 5.00
N ALA A 164 15.60 3.57 4.56
CA ALA A 164 15.90 4.99 4.77
C ALA A 164 14.95 5.93 4.01
N GLU A 165 14.59 5.58 2.76
CA GLU A 165 13.63 6.32 1.95
C GLU A 165 12.21 6.23 2.56
N ALA A 166 11.84 5.07 3.08
CA ALA A 166 10.56 4.87 3.75
C ALA A 166 10.46 5.70 5.04
N ASP A 167 11.49 5.67 5.89
CA ASP A 167 11.56 6.43 7.13
C ASP A 167 11.41 7.94 6.88
N GLU A 168 12.11 8.48 5.87
CA GLU A 168 12.01 9.90 5.51
C GLU A 168 10.58 10.27 5.09
N LYS A 169 9.96 9.47 4.23
CA LYS A 169 8.60 9.74 3.74
C LYS A 169 7.54 9.55 4.83
N LEU A 170 7.68 8.54 5.68
CA LEU A 170 6.77 8.33 6.82
C LEU A 170 6.87 9.48 7.82
N ALA A 171 8.08 9.99 8.11
CA ALA A 171 8.25 11.14 8.99
C ALA A 171 7.62 12.42 8.40
N ALA A 172 7.74 12.64 7.08
CA ALA A 172 7.10 13.77 6.40
C ALA A 172 5.57 13.67 6.44
N LEU A 173 5.02 12.47 6.22
CA LEU A 173 3.60 12.19 6.31
C LEU A 173 3.07 12.44 7.74
N ASP A 174 3.79 11.97 8.78
CA ASP A 174 3.41 12.20 10.17
C ASP A 174 3.34 13.70 10.50
N ALA A 175 4.31 14.48 10.06
CA ALA A 175 4.30 15.92 10.24
C ALA A 175 3.07 16.57 9.57
N ARG A 176 2.74 16.17 8.35
CA ARG A 176 1.55 16.67 7.64
C ARG A 176 0.25 16.28 8.34
N ILE A 177 0.16 15.06 8.87
CA ILE A 177 -1.00 14.61 9.65
C ILE A 177 -1.20 15.51 10.87
N GLU A 178 -0.13 15.82 11.62
CA GLU A 178 -0.23 16.68 12.80
C GLU A 178 -0.63 18.12 12.43
N ASP A 179 -0.09 18.68 11.35
CA ASP A 179 -0.50 19.99 10.83
C ASP A 179 -1.98 19.99 10.41
N THR A 180 -2.44 18.91 9.78
CA THR A 180 -3.85 18.76 9.37
C THR A 180 -4.78 18.65 10.57
N LYS A 181 -4.41 17.89 11.61
CA LYS A 181 -5.15 17.82 12.88
C LYS A 181 -5.30 19.20 13.52
N ALA A 182 -4.23 19.98 13.52
CA ALA A 182 -4.26 21.33 14.07
C ALA A 182 -5.24 22.22 13.30
N ALA A 183 -5.27 22.14 11.96
CA ALA A 183 -6.22 22.87 11.12
C ALA A 183 -7.67 22.38 11.31
N ALA A 184 -7.87 21.06 11.47
CA ALA A 184 -9.19 20.46 11.62
C ALA A 184 -9.86 20.77 12.97
N ALA A 185 -9.10 21.16 14.00
CA ALA A 185 -9.62 21.33 15.36
C ALA A 185 -10.80 22.31 15.46
N ASP A 186 -10.78 23.38 14.68
CA ASP A 186 -11.77 24.44 14.64
C ASP A 186 -12.54 24.53 13.31
N ALA A 187 -12.33 23.59 12.38
CA ALA A 187 -12.91 23.60 11.05
C ALA A 187 -14.43 23.27 11.03
N GLY A 188 -15.01 22.83 12.14
CA GLY A 188 -16.41 22.40 12.20
C GLY A 188 -16.58 20.89 12.02
N THR A 189 -17.75 20.47 11.51
CA THR A 189 -18.09 19.07 11.34
C THR A 189 -17.99 18.64 9.88
N GLY A 190 -17.54 17.40 9.64
CA GLY A 190 -17.48 16.78 8.32
C GLY A 190 -18.44 15.61 8.16
N LEU A 191 -18.96 15.44 6.96
CA LEU A 191 -19.68 14.25 6.53
C LEU A 191 -18.99 13.68 5.30
N ILE A 192 -18.72 12.38 5.33
CA ILE A 192 -18.15 11.67 4.17
C ILE A 192 -19.30 10.97 3.46
N VAL A 193 -19.48 11.24 2.18
CA VAL A 193 -20.47 10.56 1.34
C VAL A 193 -19.83 9.95 0.12
N MET A 194 -20.33 8.80 -0.31
CA MET A 194 -20.00 8.19 -1.58
C MET A 194 -21.23 8.15 -2.46
N THR A 195 -21.08 8.53 -3.72
CA THR A 195 -22.12 8.37 -4.74
C THR A 195 -21.87 7.08 -5.53
N SER A 196 -22.94 6.35 -5.83
CA SER A 196 -22.89 5.17 -6.71
C SER A 196 -24.28 4.96 -7.33
N GLY A 197 -24.36 4.94 -8.66
CA GLY A 197 -25.64 4.77 -9.37
C GLY A 197 -26.68 5.84 -9.04
N GLY A 198 -26.27 7.04 -8.61
CA GLY A 198 -27.13 8.13 -8.16
C GLY A 198 -27.61 8.05 -6.72
N GLU A 199 -27.21 7.01 -5.98
CA GLU A 199 -27.53 6.83 -4.55
C GLU A 199 -26.39 7.35 -3.67
N LEU A 200 -26.72 7.70 -2.41
CA LEU A 200 -25.78 8.18 -1.41
C LEU A 200 -25.54 7.15 -0.32
N THR A 201 -24.27 6.99 0.06
CA THR A 201 -23.84 6.21 1.20
C THR A 201 -22.95 7.07 2.08
N ALA A 202 -23.27 7.19 3.38
CA ALA A 202 -22.44 7.89 4.35
C ALA A 202 -21.42 6.96 5.00
N TYR A 203 -20.27 7.52 5.37
CA TYR A 203 -19.20 6.84 6.08
C TYR A 203 -18.79 7.65 7.30
N GLY A 204 -18.60 6.98 8.42
CA GLY A 204 -18.19 7.59 9.69
C GLY A 204 -16.80 7.20 10.14
N ALA A 205 -16.52 7.49 11.39
CA ALA A 205 -15.36 6.98 12.11
C ALA A 205 -15.35 5.44 12.12
N GLY A 206 -14.15 4.83 12.09
CA GLY A 206 -13.97 3.38 12.01
C GLY A 206 -14.30 2.75 10.65
N SER A 207 -14.72 3.54 9.65
CA SER A 207 -15.00 3.05 8.30
C SER A 207 -13.74 3.02 7.45
N ARG A 208 -13.84 2.41 6.26
CA ARG A 208 -12.73 2.43 5.27
C ARG A 208 -12.27 3.84 4.85
N PHE A 209 -13.10 4.85 5.02
CA PHE A 209 -12.79 6.26 4.77
C PHE A 209 -12.60 7.06 6.06
N GLY A 210 -12.52 6.37 7.21
CA GLY A 210 -12.38 6.97 8.53
C GLY A 210 -11.13 7.83 8.74
N LEU A 211 -10.17 7.82 7.82
CA LEU A 211 -8.98 8.67 7.83
C LEU A 211 -9.32 10.12 8.21
N VAL A 212 -10.38 10.69 7.62
CA VAL A 212 -10.83 12.08 7.85
C VAL A 212 -11.15 12.34 9.32
N HIS A 213 -11.82 11.39 9.98
CA HIS A 213 -12.27 11.52 11.37
C HIS A 213 -11.27 10.95 12.37
N ASP A 214 -10.79 9.71 12.13
CA ASP A 214 -10.03 8.93 13.10
C ASP A 214 -8.57 9.38 13.17
N VAL A 215 -8.01 9.81 12.04
CA VAL A 215 -6.61 10.19 11.92
C VAL A 215 -6.45 11.70 11.84
N LEU A 216 -7.25 12.39 11.03
CA LEU A 216 -7.10 13.82 10.79
C LEU A 216 -7.94 14.69 11.72
N GLY A 217 -8.81 14.09 12.54
CA GLY A 217 -9.50 14.77 13.64
C GLY A 217 -10.64 15.69 13.23
N VAL A 218 -11.10 15.65 11.98
CA VAL A 218 -12.33 16.36 11.58
C VAL A 218 -13.51 15.78 12.36
N LYS A 219 -14.23 16.62 13.08
CA LYS A 219 -15.37 16.19 13.91
C LYS A 219 -16.48 15.61 13.01
N THR A 220 -17.11 14.51 13.44
CA THR A 220 -18.23 13.92 12.69
C THR A 220 -19.48 14.80 12.73
N ALA A 221 -20.17 14.99 11.60
CA ALA A 221 -21.47 15.66 11.55
C ALA A 221 -22.62 14.75 12.02
N ALA A 222 -22.40 13.44 11.95
CA ALA A 222 -23.38 12.43 12.34
C ALA A 222 -22.69 11.17 12.89
N ASP A 223 -23.40 10.43 13.74
CA ASP A 223 -23.01 9.08 14.15
C ASP A 223 -23.49 8.10 13.07
N VAL A 224 -22.60 7.83 12.10
CA VAL A 224 -22.88 6.94 10.97
C VAL A 224 -22.47 5.52 11.35
N LYS A 225 -23.40 4.58 11.21
CA LYS A 225 -23.14 3.17 11.47
C LYS A 225 -22.49 2.52 10.24
N SER A 226 -21.23 2.14 10.37
CA SER A 226 -20.55 1.37 9.35
C SER A 226 -20.62 -0.12 9.67
N GLU A 227 -21.11 -0.95 8.73
CA GLU A 227 -21.08 -2.39 8.84
C GLU A 227 -19.99 -2.95 7.90
N GLY A 228 -18.87 -3.35 8.47
CA GLY A 228 -17.70 -3.83 7.71
C GLY A 228 -17.13 -2.73 6.80
N THR A 229 -17.01 -3.05 5.50
CA THR A 229 -16.51 -2.10 4.47
C THR A 229 -17.61 -1.24 3.85
N HIS A 230 -18.87 -1.47 4.24
CA HIS A 230 -20.02 -0.76 3.72
C HIS A 230 -20.43 0.35 4.67
N GLY A 231 -20.81 1.50 4.11
CA GLY A 231 -21.39 2.62 4.87
C GLY A 231 -22.89 2.46 5.03
N GLU A 232 -23.54 3.51 5.52
CA GLU A 232 -24.98 3.61 5.73
C GLU A 232 -25.64 4.30 4.53
N ALA A 233 -26.62 3.64 3.90
CA ALA A 233 -27.40 4.26 2.82
C ALA A 233 -28.20 5.44 3.39
N ILE A 234 -28.10 6.60 2.78
CA ILE A 234 -28.72 7.85 3.22
C ILE A 234 -29.48 8.55 2.09
N SER A 235 -30.32 9.50 2.45
CA SER A 235 -31.00 10.39 1.50
C SER A 235 -30.40 11.80 1.49
N PHE A 236 -30.81 12.63 0.53
CA PHE A 236 -30.43 14.06 0.50
C PHE A 236 -30.99 14.83 1.69
N GLU A 237 -32.19 14.46 2.18
CA GLU A 237 -32.77 15.02 3.41
C GLU A 237 -31.88 14.75 4.63
N TYR A 238 -31.24 13.58 4.69
CA TYR A 238 -30.29 13.28 5.76
C TYR A 238 -29.09 14.26 5.72
N VAL A 239 -28.52 14.51 4.54
CA VAL A 239 -27.42 15.47 4.38
C VAL A 239 -27.86 16.86 4.81
N ALA A 240 -29.06 17.30 4.40
CA ALA A 240 -29.63 18.59 4.79
C ALA A 240 -29.90 18.69 6.32
N GLU A 241 -30.41 17.60 6.94
CA GLU A 241 -30.66 17.55 8.40
C GLU A 241 -29.36 17.62 9.20
N LYS A 242 -28.31 16.89 8.79
CA LYS A 242 -27.02 16.88 9.48
C LYS A 242 -26.23 18.16 9.26
N ASN A 243 -26.51 18.88 8.19
CA ASN A 243 -25.96 20.19 7.87
C ASN A 243 -24.46 20.30 8.18
N PRO A 244 -23.59 19.48 7.55
CA PRO A 244 -22.17 19.48 7.83
C PRO A 244 -21.51 20.80 7.41
N ALA A 245 -20.46 21.22 8.12
CA ALA A 245 -19.60 22.34 7.69
C ALA A 245 -18.76 21.97 6.45
N HIS A 246 -18.35 20.70 6.35
CA HIS A 246 -17.60 20.15 5.22
C HIS A 246 -18.28 18.88 4.72
N LEU A 247 -18.44 18.76 3.40
CA LEU A 247 -18.93 17.56 2.73
C LEU A 247 -17.80 16.97 1.87
N PHE A 248 -17.30 15.81 2.26
CA PHE A 248 -16.28 15.08 1.51
C PHE A 248 -16.95 14.04 0.63
N VAL A 249 -16.72 14.11 -0.68
CA VAL A 249 -17.46 13.34 -1.68
C VAL A 249 -16.54 12.41 -2.46
N ILE A 250 -16.90 11.14 -2.54
CA ILE A 250 -16.22 10.11 -3.32
C ILE A 250 -17.18 9.62 -4.39
N ASP A 251 -16.78 9.62 -5.65
CA ASP A 251 -17.56 9.11 -6.79
C ASP A 251 -17.09 7.67 -7.11
N ARG A 252 -17.87 6.66 -6.67
CA ARG A 252 -17.50 5.26 -6.91
C ARG A 252 -17.54 4.90 -8.40
N ASP A 253 -18.51 5.41 -9.13
CA ASP A 253 -18.67 5.07 -10.53
C ASP A 253 -17.47 5.59 -11.34
N ALA A 254 -17.02 6.82 -11.06
CA ALA A 254 -15.76 7.36 -11.62
C ALA A 254 -14.53 6.52 -11.21
N ALA A 255 -14.45 6.08 -9.95
CA ALA A 255 -13.33 5.27 -9.49
C ALA A 255 -13.23 3.92 -10.20
N THR A 256 -14.37 3.29 -10.51
CA THR A 256 -14.41 1.95 -11.13
C THR A 256 -14.51 2.00 -12.67
N GLY A 257 -14.66 3.19 -13.25
CA GLY A 257 -14.89 3.35 -14.68
C GLY A 257 -16.29 2.89 -15.12
N GLU A 258 -17.22 2.75 -14.17
CA GLU A 258 -18.62 2.44 -14.45
C GLU A 258 -19.31 3.66 -15.04
N ALA A 259 -20.25 3.43 -15.95
CA ALA A 259 -21.06 4.50 -16.50
C ALA A 259 -22.06 4.98 -15.43
N GLY A 260 -21.97 6.25 -15.06
CA GLY A 260 -22.82 6.85 -14.04
C GLY A 260 -22.93 8.37 -14.21
N GLN A 261 -23.74 8.99 -13.37
CA GLN A 261 -23.83 10.43 -13.28
C GLN A 261 -22.72 10.91 -12.33
N ALA A 262 -21.94 11.91 -12.74
CA ALA A 262 -20.89 12.46 -11.88
C ALA A 262 -21.46 12.90 -10.53
N ALA A 263 -20.69 12.67 -9.45
CA ALA A 263 -21.11 13.02 -8.09
C ALA A 263 -21.57 14.46 -7.95
N SER A 264 -20.96 15.41 -8.65
CA SER A 264 -21.34 16.81 -8.64
C SER A 264 -22.76 17.03 -9.21
N ALA A 265 -23.15 16.25 -10.21
CA ALA A 265 -24.50 16.34 -10.77
C ALA A 265 -25.53 15.57 -9.91
N VAL A 266 -25.13 14.52 -9.18
CA VAL A 266 -25.98 13.83 -8.21
C VAL A 266 -26.31 14.76 -7.01
N LEU A 267 -25.33 15.55 -6.57
CA LEU A 267 -25.47 16.45 -5.42
C LEU A 267 -26.06 17.83 -5.77
N ASP A 268 -26.28 18.14 -7.05
CA ASP A 268 -26.88 19.40 -7.54
C ASP A 268 -28.39 19.37 -7.28
N ASN A 269 -28.80 19.72 -6.08
CA ASN A 269 -30.20 19.81 -5.66
C ASN A 269 -30.40 20.75 -4.46
N GLU A 270 -31.63 21.29 -4.30
CA GLU A 270 -31.98 22.30 -3.31
C GLU A 270 -31.70 21.86 -1.85
N LEU A 271 -31.71 20.55 -1.55
CA LEU A 271 -31.45 20.04 -0.18
C LEU A 271 -29.97 20.16 0.15
N VAL A 272 -29.09 19.77 -0.77
CA VAL A 272 -27.64 19.89 -0.60
C VAL A 272 -27.22 21.36 -0.65
N ASP A 273 -27.76 22.15 -1.58
CA ASP A 273 -27.48 23.59 -1.72
C ASP A 273 -27.85 24.39 -0.45
N GLY A 274 -28.84 23.87 0.30
CA GLY A 274 -29.28 24.44 1.58
C GLY A 274 -28.30 24.24 2.73
N THR A 275 -27.27 23.38 2.60
CA THR A 275 -26.31 23.05 3.67
C THR A 275 -25.26 24.16 3.88
N ASP A 276 -24.64 24.17 5.05
CA ASP A 276 -23.53 25.06 5.35
C ASP A 276 -22.31 24.74 4.46
N ALA A 277 -22.07 23.46 4.18
CA ALA A 277 -21.00 23.03 3.25
C ALA A 277 -21.17 23.64 1.86
N ALA A 278 -22.38 23.62 1.30
CA ALA A 278 -22.65 24.24 -0.01
C ALA A 278 -22.53 25.75 0.01
N LYS A 279 -23.11 26.41 1.04
CA LYS A 279 -23.09 27.87 1.16
C LYS A 279 -21.69 28.47 1.35
N ASN A 280 -20.76 27.68 1.91
CA ASN A 280 -19.39 28.09 2.19
C ASN A 280 -18.38 27.51 1.18
N ASP A 281 -18.82 26.96 0.04
CA ASP A 281 -17.97 26.32 -0.95
C ASP A 281 -17.08 25.20 -0.37
N SER A 282 -17.59 24.51 0.67
CA SER A 282 -16.88 23.45 1.42
C SER A 282 -17.35 22.04 1.05
N ILE A 283 -17.88 21.85 -0.16
CA ILE A 283 -18.07 20.53 -0.76
C ILE A 283 -16.78 20.16 -1.49
N THR A 284 -16.08 19.16 -0.97
CA THR A 284 -14.80 18.70 -1.51
C THR A 284 -14.98 17.37 -2.24
N TYR A 285 -14.85 17.39 -3.57
CA TYR A 285 -14.82 16.18 -4.38
C TYR A 285 -13.40 15.60 -4.31
N LEU A 286 -13.28 14.48 -3.61
CA LEU A 286 -12.02 13.78 -3.42
C LEU A 286 -11.65 13.00 -4.68
N ASP A 287 -10.35 12.79 -4.93
CA ASP A 287 -9.92 11.92 -6.03
C ASP A 287 -10.44 10.49 -5.81
N SER A 288 -11.35 10.07 -6.65
CA SER A 288 -12.14 8.86 -6.45
C SER A 288 -11.30 7.60 -6.52
N SER A 289 -10.34 7.53 -7.44
CA SER A 289 -9.44 6.38 -7.57
C SER A 289 -8.49 6.30 -6.38
N SER A 290 -7.93 7.42 -5.95
CA SER A 290 -7.08 7.51 -4.77
C SER A 290 -7.78 6.99 -3.51
N TRP A 291 -9.00 7.47 -3.24
CA TRP A 291 -9.73 7.10 -2.03
C TRP A 291 -10.40 5.74 -2.10
N TYR A 292 -10.95 5.36 -3.26
CA TYR A 292 -11.73 4.12 -3.38
C TYR A 292 -10.87 2.91 -3.73
N LEU A 293 -9.84 3.04 -4.59
CA LEU A 293 -9.04 1.92 -5.09
C LEU A 293 -7.68 1.80 -4.40
N VAL A 294 -6.92 2.90 -4.30
CA VAL A 294 -5.56 2.89 -3.77
C VAL A 294 -5.56 2.87 -2.23
N GLY A 295 -6.17 3.86 -1.60
CA GLY A 295 -6.23 3.94 -0.13
C GLY A 295 -4.84 4.18 0.49
N TYR A 296 -4.43 3.27 1.37
CA TYR A 296 -3.20 3.39 2.17
C TYR A 296 -1.94 3.03 1.37
N GLY A 297 -1.54 3.92 0.46
CA GLY A 297 -0.24 3.91 -0.22
C GLY A 297 0.58 5.14 0.20
N LEU A 298 1.89 5.09 0.10
CA LEU A 298 2.78 6.08 0.74
C LEU A 298 2.65 7.48 0.14
N ASN A 299 2.66 7.63 -1.19
CA ASN A 299 2.40 8.91 -1.85
C ASN A 299 0.90 9.25 -1.83
N ASN A 300 0.05 8.24 -2.02
CA ASN A 300 -1.39 8.42 -2.07
C ASN A 300 -1.94 8.93 -0.74
N LEU A 301 -1.50 8.36 0.38
CA LEU A 301 -1.96 8.78 1.70
C LEU A 301 -1.52 10.22 2.00
N ASP A 302 -0.31 10.63 1.61
CA ASP A 302 0.16 12.01 1.70
C ASP A 302 -0.75 12.96 0.89
N ALA A 303 -1.14 12.57 -0.34
CA ALA A 303 -2.06 13.33 -1.18
C ALA A 303 -3.47 13.40 -0.56
N MET A 304 -3.98 12.30 0.00
CA MET A 304 -5.27 12.26 0.69
C MET A 304 -5.29 13.21 1.91
N VAL A 305 -4.24 13.17 2.74
CA VAL A 305 -4.06 14.08 3.89
C VAL A 305 -4.02 15.53 3.41
N GLY A 306 -3.25 15.81 2.35
CA GLY A 306 -3.16 17.15 1.75
C GLY A 306 -4.50 17.67 1.21
N ALA A 307 -5.34 16.80 0.64
CA ALA A 307 -6.68 17.18 0.17
C ALA A 307 -7.59 17.60 1.33
N VAL A 308 -7.57 16.84 2.44
CA VAL A 308 -8.35 17.19 3.65
C VAL A 308 -7.79 18.46 4.29
N GLN A 309 -6.45 18.59 4.41
CA GLN A 309 -5.80 19.79 4.95
C GLN A 309 -6.26 21.06 4.20
N LYS A 310 -6.27 20.99 2.87
CA LYS A 310 -6.73 22.12 2.04
C LYS A 310 -8.20 22.43 2.27
N ALA A 311 -9.05 21.41 2.40
CA ALA A 311 -10.48 21.58 2.61
C ALA A 311 -10.81 22.24 3.95
N VAL A 312 -10.08 21.87 5.04
CA VAL A 312 -10.36 22.39 6.40
C VAL A 312 -9.65 23.70 6.71
N ALA A 313 -8.70 24.15 5.87
CA ALA A 313 -8.00 25.42 6.00
C ALA A 313 -8.67 26.56 5.22
N ALA A 314 -9.68 26.25 4.40
CA ALA A 314 -10.43 27.21 3.59
C ALA A 314 -11.58 27.81 4.41
#